data_8b73dea105b0b6bdb3e4a332a9ceef16
#
_entry.id   8b73dea105b0b6bdb3e4a332a9ceef16
#
_cell.length_a   1.000
_cell.length_b   1.000
_cell.length_c   1.000
_cell.angle_alpha   90.00
_cell.angle_beta   90.00
_cell.angle_gamma   90.00
#
_symmetry.space_group_name_H-M   'P 1'
#
loop_
_entity.id
_entity.type
_entity.pdbx_description
1 polymer ?
#
loop_
_entity_poly.entity_id
_entity_poly.type
_entity_poly.pdbx_seq_one_letter_code
_entity_poly.pdbx_strand_id
1 'polypeptide(L)'
;MPYPLRFTQGQKFTLRADYEKYAQTVRQMFNNGELAAFRTEIEILLGDSDIRVMSYADTPGGISRIVAARRDQRGCLAKQHETKDSVTIYRLPSAYDIGPAIAGALAFGPPGAVSRAVFPGVTRPLTPETGMDFPEQITIRDDAEYETFPRLDAQIRQAGTIQSHWQPARKWGRHADKETLAWIDTSKGAYILSRDFFTVSPMSKKGLEDRINQLISEDVISIRAHRS
;
A
#
# COMPACT_ATOMS: atom_id res chain seq x y z
N MET A 1 8.42 -0.39 12.82
CA MET A 1 7.07 -0.57 12.25
C MET A 1 7.20 -0.87 10.77
N PRO A 2 6.35 -1.73 10.20
CA PRO A 2 6.35 -1.96 8.76
C PRO A 2 5.89 -0.71 8.02
N TYR A 3 6.66 -0.32 7.00
CA TYR A 3 6.24 0.72 6.07
C TYR A 3 4.89 0.31 5.40
N PRO A 4 3.95 1.21 5.16
CA PRO A 4 3.99 2.66 5.36
C PRO A 4 3.46 3.15 6.72
N LEU A 5 3.21 2.26 7.70
CA LEU A 5 2.70 2.67 9.01
C LEU A 5 3.70 3.57 9.74
N ARG A 6 3.24 4.66 10.31
CA ARG A 6 4.08 5.66 10.97
C ARG A 6 3.41 6.16 12.25
N PHE A 7 4.12 6.08 13.35
CA PHE A 7 3.71 6.73 14.59
C PHE A 7 4.46 8.05 14.76
N THR A 8 3.72 9.11 15.04
CA THR A 8 4.24 10.47 15.17
C THR A 8 4.41 10.88 16.63
N GLN A 9 3.77 10.17 17.56
CA GLN A 9 3.94 10.47 18.98
C GLN A 9 5.37 10.18 19.42
N GLY A 10 6.03 11.21 19.92
CA GLY A 10 7.35 11.13 20.52
C GLY A 10 7.41 10.18 21.73
N GLN A 11 8.55 10.10 22.37
CA GLN A 11 8.79 9.20 23.49
C GLN A 11 7.68 9.31 24.54
N LYS A 12 6.86 8.27 24.65
CA LYS A 12 5.78 8.16 25.64
C LYS A 12 6.33 8.00 27.07
N PHE A 13 7.60 7.64 27.19
CA PHE A 13 8.27 7.34 28.45
C PHE A 13 9.49 8.24 28.63
N THR A 14 9.57 8.95 29.75
CA THR A 14 10.70 9.77 30.12
C THR A 14 11.83 8.93 30.73
N LEU A 15 11.47 7.85 31.42
CA LEU A 15 12.42 6.95 32.06
C LEU A 15 12.45 5.59 31.37
N ARG A 16 13.65 5.03 31.24
CA ARG A 16 13.87 3.69 30.68
C ARG A 16 13.14 2.60 31.49
N ALA A 17 13.09 2.74 32.79
CA ALA A 17 12.40 1.80 33.69
C ALA A 17 10.89 1.72 33.40
N ASP A 18 10.25 2.85 33.10
CA ASP A 18 8.83 2.90 32.75
C ASP A 18 8.57 2.20 31.41
N TYR A 19 9.46 2.40 30.43
CA TYR A 19 9.40 1.68 29.16
C TYR A 19 9.56 0.18 29.35
N GLU A 20 10.53 -0.28 30.16
CA GLU A 20 10.78 -1.69 30.41
C GLU A 20 9.57 -2.36 31.10
N LYS A 21 8.98 -1.69 32.09
CA LYS A 21 7.75 -2.14 32.75
C LYS A 21 6.59 -2.25 31.77
N TYR A 22 6.38 -1.22 30.94
CA TYR A 22 5.35 -1.23 29.89
C TYR A 22 5.58 -2.35 28.88
N ALA A 23 6.82 -2.51 28.38
CA ALA A 23 7.17 -3.57 27.44
C ALA A 23 6.94 -4.97 28.04
N GLN A 24 7.20 -5.17 29.34
CA GLN A 24 6.90 -6.41 30.02
C GLN A 24 5.39 -6.67 30.09
N THR A 25 4.59 -5.65 30.43
CA THR A 25 3.13 -5.75 30.44
C THR A 25 2.59 -6.14 29.07
N VAL A 26 3.05 -5.45 28.02
CA VAL A 26 2.63 -5.77 26.63
C VAL A 26 3.00 -7.21 26.25
N ARG A 27 4.22 -7.68 26.60
CA ARG A 27 4.61 -9.08 26.36
C ARG A 27 3.69 -10.07 27.08
N GLN A 28 3.31 -9.78 28.32
CA GLN A 28 2.37 -10.63 29.08
C GLN A 28 0.99 -10.67 28.39
N MET A 29 0.48 -9.52 27.93
CA MET A 29 -0.79 -9.46 27.20
C MET A 29 -0.77 -10.32 25.93
N PHE A 30 0.36 -10.34 25.20
CA PHE A 30 0.52 -11.19 24.01
C PHE A 30 0.79 -12.66 24.32
N ASN A 31 1.42 -12.98 25.44
CA ASN A 31 1.72 -14.37 25.77
C ASN A 31 0.51 -15.11 26.33
N ASN A 32 -0.15 -14.53 27.33
CA ASN A 32 -1.18 -15.20 28.11
C ASN A 32 -2.41 -14.33 28.40
N GLY A 33 -2.45 -13.09 27.86
CA GLY A 33 -3.51 -12.13 28.12
C GLY A 33 -4.46 -11.96 26.95
N GLU A 34 -5.18 -10.84 26.96
CA GLU A 34 -6.24 -10.48 26.01
C GLU A 34 -5.77 -10.36 24.56
N LEU A 35 -4.49 -10.08 24.31
CA LEU A 35 -3.92 -9.95 22.98
C LEU A 35 -3.34 -11.26 22.42
N ALA A 36 -3.38 -12.35 23.18
CA ALA A 36 -2.83 -13.65 22.77
C ALA A 36 -3.51 -14.16 21.48
N ALA A 37 -4.80 -13.88 21.30
CA ALA A 37 -5.56 -14.25 20.10
C ALA A 37 -5.08 -13.55 18.82
N PHE A 38 -4.36 -12.42 18.92
CA PHE A 38 -3.84 -11.63 17.79
C PHE A 38 -2.34 -11.81 17.56
N ARG A 39 -1.69 -12.66 18.33
CA ARG A 39 -0.24 -12.86 18.28
C ARG A 39 0.23 -13.24 16.88
N THR A 40 -0.46 -14.19 16.23
CA THR A 40 -0.10 -14.66 14.89
C THR A 40 -0.17 -13.55 13.85
N GLU A 41 -1.21 -12.72 13.89
CA GLU A 41 -1.37 -11.60 12.95
C GLU A 41 -0.27 -10.56 13.13
N ILE A 42 0.11 -10.28 14.37
CA ILE A 42 1.21 -9.35 14.68
C ILE A 42 2.55 -9.91 14.19
N GLU A 43 2.83 -11.20 14.41
CA GLU A 43 4.05 -11.85 13.91
C GLU A 43 4.13 -11.80 12.39
N ILE A 44 3.02 -12.09 11.69
CA ILE A 44 2.95 -12.00 10.23
C ILE A 44 3.20 -10.54 9.76
N LEU A 45 2.59 -9.56 10.39
CA LEU A 45 2.75 -8.15 10.02
C LEU A 45 4.16 -7.63 10.27
N LEU A 46 4.81 -8.05 11.36
CA LEU A 46 6.10 -7.50 11.79
C LEU A 46 7.31 -8.18 11.13
N GLY A 47 7.23 -9.43 10.72
CA GLY A 47 8.42 -10.08 10.19
C GLY A 47 8.22 -11.39 9.45
N ASP A 48 7.28 -12.23 9.87
CA ASP A 48 7.17 -13.60 9.40
C ASP A 48 6.27 -13.77 8.16
N SER A 49 6.19 -12.77 7.32
CA SER A 49 5.35 -12.81 6.11
C SER A 49 6.14 -13.28 4.89
N ASP A 50 5.50 -14.09 4.05
CA ASP A 50 6.00 -14.46 2.73
C ASP A 50 5.89 -13.28 1.76
N ILE A 51 4.74 -12.60 1.80
CA ILE A 51 4.41 -11.44 0.96
C ILE A 51 3.80 -10.35 1.83
N ARG A 52 4.18 -9.13 1.53
CA ARG A 52 3.59 -7.91 2.10
C ARG A 52 3.13 -6.99 0.98
N VAL A 53 1.89 -6.53 1.09
CA VAL A 53 1.32 -5.52 0.20
C VAL A 53 1.17 -4.22 0.97
N MET A 54 1.71 -3.15 0.43
CA MET A 54 1.72 -1.83 1.03
C MET A 54 0.89 -0.88 0.19
N SER A 55 -0.01 -0.14 0.80
CA SER A 55 -0.77 0.92 0.16
C SER A 55 -0.59 2.23 0.90
N TYR A 56 -0.32 3.26 0.15
CA TYR A 56 -0.22 4.63 0.60
C TYR A 56 -1.10 5.51 -0.27
N ALA A 57 -1.93 6.34 0.33
CA ALA A 57 -2.76 7.27 -0.41
C ALA A 57 -2.85 8.62 0.30
N ASP A 58 -2.78 9.69 -0.47
CA ASP A 58 -3.13 11.04 -0.05
C ASP A 58 -4.61 11.26 -0.33
N THR A 59 -5.37 11.52 0.73
CA THR A 59 -6.82 11.66 0.71
C THR A 59 -7.26 12.99 1.32
N PRO A 60 -8.48 13.47 1.06
CA PRO A 60 -8.99 14.69 1.71
C PRO A 60 -9.02 14.60 3.24
N GLY A 61 -9.09 13.40 3.81
CA GLY A 61 -9.06 13.17 5.27
C GLY A 61 -7.65 13.11 5.85
N GLY A 62 -6.62 13.07 5.01
CA GLY A 62 -5.22 12.88 5.38
C GLY A 62 -4.58 11.68 4.70
N ILE A 63 -3.49 11.19 5.26
CA ILE A 63 -2.72 10.11 4.63
C ILE A 63 -3.25 8.74 5.09
N SER A 64 -3.81 7.98 4.16
CA SER A 64 -4.20 6.58 4.38
C SER A 64 -3.01 5.65 4.20
N ARG A 65 -2.74 4.81 5.21
CA ARG A 65 -1.65 3.83 5.23
C ARG A 65 -2.20 2.46 5.56
N ILE A 66 -1.98 1.51 4.64
CA ILE A 66 -2.45 0.13 4.77
C ILE A 66 -1.27 -0.80 4.52
N VAL A 67 -1.16 -1.82 5.35
CA VAL A 67 -0.26 -2.96 5.15
C VAL A 67 -1.09 -4.22 5.23
N ALA A 68 -1.03 -5.04 4.21
CA ALA A 68 -1.52 -6.40 4.27
C ALA A 68 -0.35 -7.38 4.15
N ALA A 69 -0.42 -8.49 4.86
CA ALA A 69 0.64 -9.48 4.86
C ALA A 69 0.04 -10.88 4.86
N ARG A 70 0.78 -11.82 4.23
CA ARG A 70 0.44 -13.23 4.24
C ARG A 70 1.61 -14.09 4.70
N ARG A 71 1.27 -15.21 5.31
CA ARG A 71 2.14 -16.36 5.53
C ARG A 71 1.33 -17.62 5.23
N ASP A 72 1.77 -18.35 4.22
CA ASP A 72 1.03 -19.52 3.70
C ASP A 72 -0.42 -19.16 3.30
N GLN A 73 -1.41 -19.75 3.99
CA GLN A 73 -2.84 -19.52 3.76
C GLN A 73 -3.44 -18.43 4.66
N ARG A 74 -2.65 -17.88 5.57
CA ARG A 74 -3.12 -16.85 6.52
C ARG A 74 -2.86 -15.46 5.95
N GLY A 75 -3.85 -14.59 6.10
CA GLY A 75 -3.76 -13.19 5.72
C GLY A 75 -4.18 -12.27 6.85
N CYS A 76 -3.59 -11.10 6.91
CA CYS A 76 -3.99 -10.02 7.80
C CYS A 76 -3.80 -8.66 7.12
N LEU A 77 -4.54 -7.67 7.60
CA LEU A 77 -4.47 -6.30 7.13
C LEU A 77 -4.38 -5.37 8.34
N ALA A 78 -3.49 -4.40 8.28
CA ALA A 78 -3.36 -3.32 9.23
C ALA A 78 -3.65 -1.98 8.53
N LYS A 79 -4.60 -1.22 9.04
CA LYS A 79 -4.93 0.12 8.57
C LYS A 79 -4.65 1.13 9.67
N GLN A 80 -3.81 2.12 9.37
CA GLN A 80 -3.57 3.25 10.26
C GLN A 80 -4.68 4.26 10.14
N HIS A 81 -5.13 4.79 11.27
CA HIS A 81 -6.09 5.88 11.31
C HIS A 81 -5.41 7.19 10.87
N GLU A 82 -6.08 7.95 10.02
CA GLU A 82 -5.54 9.17 9.42
C GLU A 82 -5.23 10.25 10.46
N THR A 83 -6.05 10.35 11.51
CA THR A 83 -5.97 11.41 12.53
C THR A 83 -5.49 10.93 13.90
N LYS A 84 -5.25 9.62 14.08
CA LYS A 84 -4.86 9.02 15.35
C LYS A 84 -3.63 8.16 15.18
N ASP A 85 -2.72 8.19 16.14
CA ASP A 85 -1.59 7.26 16.22
C ASP A 85 -2.06 5.85 16.64
N SER A 86 -3.03 5.32 15.91
CA SER A 86 -3.56 3.98 16.15
C SER A 86 -3.68 3.19 14.85
N VAL A 87 -3.57 1.88 14.98
CA VAL A 87 -3.67 0.93 13.87
C VAL A 87 -4.73 -0.10 14.21
N THR A 88 -5.66 -0.31 13.31
CA THR A 88 -6.61 -1.42 13.41
C THR A 88 -6.07 -2.61 12.60
N ILE A 89 -6.04 -3.78 13.23
CA ILE A 89 -5.59 -5.03 12.60
C ILE A 89 -6.81 -5.90 12.36
N TYR A 90 -6.91 -6.40 11.13
CA TYR A 90 -7.97 -7.30 10.70
C TYR A 90 -7.37 -8.66 10.36
N ARG A 91 -7.93 -9.71 10.90
CA ARG A 91 -7.71 -11.09 10.43
C ARG A 91 -8.51 -11.29 9.16
N LEU A 92 -7.86 -11.78 8.11
CA LEU A 92 -8.56 -12.14 6.88
C LEU A 92 -8.92 -13.63 6.89
N PRO A 93 -10.06 -14.02 6.31
CA PRO A 93 -10.46 -15.42 6.22
C PRO A 93 -9.43 -16.26 5.47
N SER A 94 -8.76 -15.69 4.47
CA SER A 94 -7.75 -16.33 3.66
C SER A 94 -6.68 -15.33 3.21
N ALA A 95 -5.51 -15.82 2.84
CA ALA A 95 -4.47 -15.04 2.16
C ALA A 95 -4.93 -14.52 0.77
N TYR A 96 -5.92 -15.14 0.16
CA TYR A 96 -6.52 -14.69 -1.11
C TYR A 96 -7.41 -13.46 -0.95
N ASP A 97 -7.81 -13.12 0.28
CA ASP A 97 -8.66 -11.97 0.57
C ASP A 97 -7.88 -10.64 0.68
N ILE A 98 -6.56 -10.65 0.48
CA ILE A 98 -5.73 -9.44 0.58
C ILE A 98 -6.14 -8.40 -0.46
N GLY A 99 -6.27 -8.78 -1.74
CA GLY A 99 -6.70 -7.86 -2.79
C GLY A 99 -8.07 -7.24 -2.51
N PRO A 100 -9.13 -8.06 -2.25
CA PRO A 100 -10.44 -7.57 -1.84
C PRO A 100 -10.41 -6.66 -0.60
N ALA A 101 -9.62 -7.02 0.43
CA ALA A 101 -9.53 -6.27 1.68
C ALA A 101 -8.88 -4.89 1.47
N ILE A 102 -7.79 -4.79 0.69
CA ILE A 102 -7.16 -3.50 0.37
C ILE A 102 -8.10 -2.65 -0.48
N ALA A 103 -8.68 -3.21 -1.56
CA ALA A 103 -9.63 -2.50 -2.42
C ALA A 103 -10.89 -2.05 -1.65
N GLY A 104 -11.29 -2.81 -0.62
CA GLY A 104 -12.41 -2.46 0.27
C GLY A 104 -12.06 -1.40 1.31
N ALA A 105 -10.78 -1.32 1.71
CA ALA A 105 -10.32 -0.35 2.71
C ALA A 105 -10.01 1.03 2.11
N LEU A 106 -9.82 1.11 0.79
CA LEU A 106 -9.63 2.36 0.05
C LEU A 106 -11.01 2.92 -0.34
N ALA A 107 -11.21 4.21 -0.05
CA ALA A 107 -12.39 4.94 -0.47
C ALA A 107 -12.06 5.73 -1.74
N PHE A 108 -12.71 5.42 -2.84
CA PHE A 108 -12.61 6.16 -4.10
C PHE A 108 -13.96 6.17 -4.84
N GLY A 109 -14.11 7.10 -5.77
CA GLY A 109 -15.33 7.30 -6.55
C GLY A 109 -15.62 6.18 -7.56
N PRO A 110 -16.69 6.34 -8.35
CA PRO A 110 -17.00 5.42 -9.44
C PRO A 110 -15.89 5.42 -10.51
N PRO A 111 -15.80 4.36 -11.33
CA PRO A 111 -14.85 4.33 -12.45
C PRO A 111 -15.01 5.54 -13.36
N GLY A 112 -13.90 6.05 -13.87
CA GLY A 112 -13.91 7.13 -14.85
C GLY A 112 -14.62 6.74 -16.15
N ALA A 113 -15.22 7.70 -16.82
CA ALA A 113 -15.99 7.46 -18.05
C ALA A 113 -15.12 7.29 -19.30
N VAL A 114 -13.88 7.79 -19.27
CA VAL A 114 -12.97 7.74 -20.43
C VAL A 114 -12.17 6.45 -20.40
N SER A 115 -12.27 5.65 -21.45
CA SER A 115 -11.63 4.31 -21.51
C SER A 115 -10.10 4.35 -21.43
N ARG A 116 -9.47 5.35 -22.03
CA ARG A 116 -8.04 5.65 -21.93
C ARG A 116 -7.82 7.14 -22.20
N ALA A 117 -6.99 7.77 -21.39
CA ALA A 117 -6.68 9.19 -21.54
C ALA A 117 -5.25 9.47 -21.12
N VAL A 118 -4.66 10.55 -21.64
CA VAL A 118 -3.43 11.13 -21.12
C VAL A 118 -3.78 12.05 -19.95
N PHE A 119 -3.05 11.92 -18.85
CA PHE A 119 -3.21 12.78 -17.69
C PHE A 119 -1.98 13.69 -17.52
N PRO A 120 -2.07 14.95 -17.95
CA PRO A 120 -0.90 15.84 -18.01
C PRO A 120 -0.38 16.29 -16.62
N GLY A 121 -1.10 15.99 -15.55
CA GLY A 121 -0.77 16.43 -14.21
C GLY A 121 0.17 15.50 -13.42
N VAL A 122 0.47 14.29 -13.91
CA VAL A 122 1.31 13.33 -13.19
C VAL A 122 2.71 13.28 -13.80
N THR A 123 3.43 14.39 -13.73
CA THR A 123 4.86 14.43 -14.07
C THR A 123 5.76 14.04 -12.89
N ARG A 124 5.21 13.80 -11.71
CA ARG A 124 5.92 13.33 -10.53
C ARG A 124 5.23 12.10 -9.95
N PRO A 125 5.95 11.00 -9.73
CA PRO A 125 5.43 9.94 -8.87
C PRO A 125 5.10 10.57 -7.53
N LEU A 126 3.92 10.23 -6.98
CA LEU A 126 3.50 10.62 -5.63
C LEU A 126 4.52 10.04 -4.64
N THR A 127 5.55 10.82 -4.33
CA THR A 127 6.55 10.43 -3.35
C THR A 127 6.01 10.71 -1.97
N PRO A 128 5.95 9.72 -1.09
CA PRO A 128 5.88 9.99 0.33
C PRO A 128 7.10 10.82 0.74
N GLU A 129 6.98 11.60 1.80
CA GLU A 129 7.99 12.48 2.41
C GLU A 129 9.28 11.77 2.91
N THR A 130 9.62 10.62 2.40
CA THR A 130 10.91 9.98 2.64
C THR A 130 11.82 10.42 1.52
N GLY A 131 12.72 11.36 1.79
CA GLY A 131 13.71 11.94 0.89
C GLY A 131 14.59 10.92 0.13
N MET A 132 13.98 10.06 -0.62
CA MET A 132 14.61 9.27 -1.64
C MET A 132 14.47 10.05 -2.96
N ASP A 133 15.56 10.65 -3.36
CA ASP A 133 15.75 11.13 -4.72
C ASP A 133 15.50 9.99 -5.68
N PHE A 134 14.35 10.06 -6.38
CA PHE A 134 14.25 9.30 -7.61
C PHE A 134 15.20 9.93 -8.61
N PRO A 135 16.03 9.13 -9.29
CA PRO A 135 16.81 9.68 -10.39
C PRO A 135 15.84 10.38 -11.33
N GLU A 136 16.10 11.65 -11.62
CA GLU A 136 15.45 12.38 -12.69
C GLU A 136 15.78 11.70 -14.01
N GLN A 137 15.10 10.61 -14.31
CA GLN A 137 15.05 10.14 -15.68
C GLN A 137 14.04 11.05 -16.39
N ILE A 138 14.57 12.19 -16.87
CA ILE A 138 13.93 12.92 -17.95
C ILE A 138 14.06 12.02 -19.19
N THR A 139 13.12 11.10 -19.34
CA THR A 139 12.94 10.42 -20.60
C THR A 139 12.27 11.43 -21.51
N ILE A 140 13.03 12.05 -22.42
CA ILE A 140 12.45 12.76 -23.59
C ILE A 140 11.73 11.67 -24.38
N ARG A 141 10.43 11.54 -24.19
CA ARG A 141 9.59 10.62 -24.95
C ARG A 141 9.05 11.36 -26.18
N ASP A 142 8.99 10.64 -27.27
CA ASP A 142 8.30 11.08 -28.46
C ASP A 142 6.81 11.20 -28.12
N ASP A 143 6.33 12.42 -27.89
CA ASP A 143 4.94 12.70 -27.51
C ASP A 143 3.95 12.29 -28.63
N ALA A 144 4.42 12.00 -29.82
CA ALA A 144 3.60 11.63 -30.98
C ALA A 144 2.75 10.37 -30.73
N GLU A 145 3.24 9.41 -29.93
CA GLU A 145 2.50 8.18 -29.62
C GLU A 145 1.25 8.46 -28.75
N TYR A 146 1.24 9.55 -28.01
CA TYR A 146 0.18 9.89 -27.06
C TYR A 146 -0.80 10.95 -27.57
N GLU A 147 -0.52 11.58 -28.71
CA GLU A 147 -1.42 12.56 -29.34
C GLU A 147 -2.79 11.96 -29.75
N THR A 148 -2.86 10.64 -29.87
CA THR A 148 -4.08 9.92 -30.24
C THR A 148 -5.08 9.77 -29.09
N PHE A 149 -4.65 9.97 -27.84
CA PHE A 149 -5.52 9.81 -26.67
C PHE A 149 -6.07 11.15 -26.19
N PRO A 150 -7.36 11.18 -25.77
CA PRO A 150 -7.94 12.39 -25.21
C PRO A 150 -7.20 12.78 -23.92
N ARG A 151 -7.05 14.07 -23.67
CA ARG A 151 -6.54 14.57 -22.40
C ARG A 151 -7.63 14.50 -21.34
N LEU A 152 -7.28 13.95 -20.16
CA LEU A 152 -8.13 13.98 -18.99
C LEU A 152 -7.88 15.27 -18.22
N ASP A 153 -8.66 16.30 -18.49
CA ASP A 153 -8.69 17.51 -17.68
C ASP A 153 -9.63 17.30 -16.50
N ALA A 154 -9.07 16.96 -15.33
CA ALA A 154 -9.82 16.65 -14.12
C ALA A 154 -9.00 17.01 -12.87
N GLN A 155 -9.67 17.52 -11.86
CA GLN A 155 -9.05 17.77 -10.56
C GLN A 155 -8.85 16.48 -9.79
N ILE A 156 -7.64 16.21 -9.30
CA ILE A 156 -7.34 15.11 -8.39
C ILE A 156 -7.96 15.42 -7.03
N ARG A 157 -8.70 14.47 -6.50
CA ARG A 157 -9.26 14.48 -5.14
C ARG A 157 -8.39 13.69 -4.19
N GLN A 158 -7.90 12.56 -4.65
CA GLN A 158 -7.00 11.69 -3.92
C GLN A 158 -6.15 10.87 -4.90
N ALA A 159 -5.01 10.42 -4.41
CA ALA A 159 -4.11 9.63 -5.20
C ALA A 159 -3.35 8.64 -4.30
N GLY A 160 -2.99 7.51 -4.85
CA GLY A 160 -2.30 6.51 -4.06
C GLY A 160 -1.46 5.54 -4.88
N THR A 161 -0.68 4.77 -4.14
CA THR A 161 0.19 3.74 -4.70
C THR A 161 0.05 2.45 -3.91
N ILE A 162 0.18 1.32 -4.62
CA ILE A 162 0.18 -0.02 -4.04
C ILE A 162 1.37 -0.77 -4.59
N GLN A 163 2.08 -1.47 -3.72
CA GLN A 163 3.21 -2.32 -4.09
C GLN A 163 3.15 -3.62 -3.32
N SER A 164 3.38 -4.74 -4.01
CA SER A 164 3.55 -6.06 -3.41
C SER A 164 5.03 -6.40 -3.30
N HIS A 165 5.40 -7.12 -2.25
CA HIS A 165 6.79 -7.43 -1.95
C HIS A 165 6.93 -8.79 -1.31
N TRP A 166 7.71 -9.68 -1.93
CA TRP A 166 8.18 -10.90 -1.31
C TRP A 166 9.50 -10.65 -0.57
N GLN A 167 9.81 -11.44 0.45
CA GLN A 167 10.93 -11.23 1.38
C GLN A 167 10.90 -9.88 2.13
N PRO A 168 9.76 -9.49 2.71
CA PRO A 168 9.59 -8.15 3.29
C PRO A 168 10.45 -7.89 4.52
N ALA A 169 10.97 -8.94 5.19
CA ALA A 169 11.79 -8.78 6.40
C ALA A 169 13.16 -8.14 6.14
N ARG A 170 13.67 -8.21 4.92
CA ARG A 170 15.01 -7.70 4.59
C ARG A 170 15.04 -6.25 4.13
N LYS A 171 13.91 -5.71 3.66
CA LYS A 171 13.83 -4.35 3.14
C LYS A 171 12.56 -3.68 3.65
N TRP A 172 12.74 -2.74 4.55
CA TRP A 172 11.66 -1.86 5.01
C TRP A 172 11.51 -0.72 4.01
N GLY A 173 10.32 -0.55 3.46
CA GLY A 173 10.01 0.54 2.55
C GLY A 173 9.64 0.08 1.14
N ARG A 174 9.52 1.05 0.26
CA ARG A 174 9.20 0.85 -1.14
C ARG A 174 10.41 0.32 -1.89
N HIS A 175 10.19 -0.60 -2.83
CA HIS A 175 11.26 -1.15 -3.64
C HIS A 175 11.26 -0.48 -5.02
N ALA A 176 12.37 0.15 -5.38
CA ALA A 176 12.47 0.92 -6.64
C ALA A 176 12.25 0.04 -7.88
N ASP A 177 12.77 -1.19 -7.85
CA ASP A 177 12.73 -2.11 -9.01
C ASP A 177 11.43 -2.92 -9.11
N LYS A 178 10.49 -2.77 -8.16
CA LYS A 178 9.20 -3.46 -8.16
C LYS A 178 8.11 -2.62 -8.79
N GLU A 179 7.24 -3.28 -9.54
CA GLU A 179 6.06 -2.63 -10.08
C GLU A 179 5.25 -1.95 -8.97
N THR A 180 4.88 -0.72 -9.25
CA THR A 180 4.01 0.07 -8.39
C THR A 180 2.73 0.34 -9.15
N LEU A 181 1.63 -0.12 -8.61
CA LEU A 181 0.31 0.25 -9.06
C LEU A 181 -0.01 1.64 -8.51
N ALA A 182 -0.17 2.62 -9.38
CA ALA A 182 -0.60 3.96 -9.02
C ALA A 182 -2.05 4.19 -9.48
N TRP A 183 -2.79 4.93 -8.68
CA TRP A 183 -4.18 5.27 -8.96
C TRP A 183 -4.51 6.69 -8.51
N ILE A 184 -5.50 7.27 -9.18
CA ILE A 184 -6.05 8.59 -8.85
C ILE A 184 -7.57 8.50 -8.81
N ASP A 185 -8.17 9.28 -7.93
CA ASP A 185 -9.60 9.60 -7.95
C ASP A 185 -9.76 11.07 -8.23
N THR A 186 -10.56 11.37 -9.22
CA THR A 186 -10.70 12.71 -9.77
C THR A 186 -12.16 13.19 -9.73
N SER A 187 -12.38 14.44 -10.11
CA SER A 187 -13.73 14.97 -10.33
C SER A 187 -14.52 14.23 -11.44
N LYS A 188 -13.83 13.45 -12.28
CA LYS A 188 -14.41 12.66 -13.40
C LYS A 188 -14.36 11.14 -13.14
N GLY A 189 -14.11 10.71 -11.90
CA GLY A 189 -14.06 9.31 -11.50
C GLY A 189 -12.66 8.80 -11.22
N ALA A 190 -12.56 7.51 -10.89
CA ALA A 190 -11.34 6.84 -10.48
C ALA A 190 -10.63 6.18 -11.67
N TYR A 191 -9.30 6.23 -11.66
CA TYR A 191 -8.44 5.72 -12.71
C TYR A 191 -7.20 5.03 -12.15
N ILE A 192 -6.71 4.01 -12.86
CA ILE A 192 -5.38 3.42 -12.68
C ILE A 192 -4.43 4.05 -13.71
N LEU A 193 -3.23 4.39 -13.28
CA LEU A 193 -2.17 4.85 -14.15
C LEU A 193 -1.48 3.66 -14.82
N SER A 194 -1.06 3.86 -16.07
CA SER A 194 -0.15 2.94 -16.76
C SER A 194 1.23 2.88 -16.04
N ARG A 195 2.04 1.88 -16.35
CA ARG A 195 3.38 1.72 -15.75
C ARG A 195 4.29 2.92 -15.96
N ASP A 196 4.12 3.60 -17.08
CA ASP A 196 4.87 4.80 -17.44
C ASP A 196 4.30 6.09 -16.84
N PHE A 197 3.18 5.99 -16.11
CA PHE A 197 2.46 7.09 -15.48
C PHE A 197 1.87 8.13 -16.47
N PHE A 198 1.84 7.81 -17.75
CA PHE A 198 1.41 8.75 -18.79
C PHE A 198 -0.06 8.64 -19.13
N THR A 199 -0.58 7.43 -19.18
CA THR A 199 -1.99 7.18 -19.47
C THR A 199 -2.74 6.67 -18.25
N VAL A 200 -4.05 6.90 -18.27
CA VAL A 200 -4.97 6.42 -17.22
C VAL A 200 -6.07 5.58 -17.86
N SER A 201 -6.53 4.59 -17.12
CA SER A 201 -7.67 3.73 -17.47
C SER A 201 -8.67 3.71 -16.33
N PRO A 202 -9.99 3.57 -16.57
CA PRO A 202 -10.99 3.52 -15.53
C PRO A 202 -10.70 2.46 -14.49
N MET A 203 -10.85 2.82 -13.21
CA MET A 203 -10.61 1.93 -12.08
C MET A 203 -11.93 1.62 -11.37
N SER A 204 -12.40 0.38 -11.48
CA SER A 204 -13.43 -0.16 -10.61
C SER A 204 -12.81 -0.83 -9.39
N LYS A 205 -13.61 -1.05 -8.33
CA LYS A 205 -13.18 -1.82 -7.16
C LYS A 205 -12.67 -3.20 -7.54
N LYS A 206 -13.39 -3.90 -8.43
CA LYS A 206 -12.99 -5.23 -8.93
C LYS A 206 -11.71 -5.15 -9.76
N GLY A 207 -11.58 -4.15 -10.63
CA GLY A 207 -10.36 -3.95 -11.41
C GLY A 207 -9.13 -3.69 -10.53
N LEU A 208 -9.27 -2.90 -9.46
CA LEU A 208 -8.20 -2.69 -8.49
C LEU A 208 -7.84 -3.98 -7.75
N GLU A 209 -8.83 -4.74 -7.28
CA GLU A 209 -8.65 -6.06 -6.66
C GLU A 209 -7.85 -7.00 -7.57
N ASP A 210 -8.25 -7.12 -8.85
CA ASP A 210 -7.61 -8.00 -9.82
C ASP A 210 -6.14 -7.60 -10.07
N ARG A 211 -5.86 -6.29 -10.14
CA ARG A 211 -4.49 -5.79 -10.29
C ARG A 211 -3.63 -6.05 -9.03
N ILE A 212 -4.19 -5.90 -7.82
CA ILE A 212 -3.47 -6.25 -6.58
C ILE A 212 -3.18 -7.75 -6.55
N ASN A 213 -4.16 -8.59 -6.89
CA ASN A 213 -3.98 -10.04 -6.94
C ASN A 213 -2.94 -10.46 -7.99
N GLN A 214 -2.83 -9.74 -9.11
CA GLN A 214 -1.78 -9.96 -10.09
C GLN A 214 -0.39 -9.68 -9.49
N LEU A 215 -0.18 -8.55 -8.81
CA LEU A 215 1.09 -8.24 -8.14
C LEU A 215 1.47 -9.34 -7.12
N ILE A 216 0.50 -9.80 -6.34
CA ILE A 216 0.72 -10.89 -5.36
C ILE A 216 1.10 -12.19 -6.08
N SER A 217 0.45 -12.50 -7.20
CA SER A 217 0.73 -13.72 -7.98
C SER A 217 2.14 -13.71 -8.55
N GLU A 218 2.62 -12.58 -9.04
CA GLU A 218 4.00 -12.42 -9.51
C GLU A 218 5.02 -12.66 -8.39
N ASP A 219 4.73 -12.17 -7.18
CA ASP A 219 5.55 -12.45 -6.00
C ASP A 219 5.52 -13.92 -5.58
N VAL A 220 4.38 -14.61 -5.69
CA VAL A 220 4.29 -16.06 -5.44
C VAL A 220 5.16 -16.84 -6.41
N ILE A 221 5.16 -16.48 -7.69
CA ILE A 221 6.02 -17.10 -8.70
C ILE A 221 7.50 -16.90 -8.34
N SER A 222 7.87 -15.68 -7.96
CA SER A 222 9.23 -15.33 -7.53
C SER A 222 9.70 -16.14 -6.32
N ILE A 223 8.81 -16.34 -5.32
CA ILE A 223 9.11 -17.17 -4.15
C ILE A 223 9.36 -18.62 -4.55
N ARG A 224 8.53 -19.18 -5.43
CA ARG A 224 8.67 -20.57 -5.90
C ARG A 224 9.99 -20.77 -6.65
N ALA A 225 10.32 -19.85 -7.55
CA ALA A 225 11.58 -19.90 -8.29
C ALA A 225 12.83 -19.77 -7.38
N HIS A 226 12.72 -19.05 -6.26
CA HIS A 226 13.82 -18.90 -5.31
C HIS A 226 14.02 -20.12 -4.39
N ARG A 227 12.97 -20.92 -4.19
CA ARG A 227 13.01 -22.14 -3.35
C ARG A 227 13.35 -23.40 -4.13
N SER A 228 13.38 -23.33 -5.47
CA SER A 228 13.80 -24.41 -6.39
C SER A 228 15.30 -24.41 -6.58
#